data_6fc75a3056e37ea32fb9f512b625ae94
#
_entry.id   6fc75a3056e37ea32fb9f512b625ae94
#
_cell.length_a   1.000
_cell.length_b   1.000
_cell.length_c   1.000
_cell.angle_alpha   90.00
_cell.angle_beta   90.00
_cell.angle_gamma   90.00
#
_symmetry.space_group_name_H-M   'P 1'
#
loop_
_entity.id
_entity.type
_entity.pdbx_description
1 polymer ?
#
loop_
_entity_poly.entity_id
_entity_poly.type
_entity_poly.pdbx_seq_one_letter_code
_entity_poly.pdbx_strand_id
1 'polypeptide(L)'
;MEVTTVPYPRQHLIALHDTPYYHCVARCVRRAWLWGKDDVSGKDYSHRKRWVIDRLRLLTGVFAVDICAYAIMSNHYHVVLRVNSDQAAQWSATDVIRRWSQLFGLPGLVERFRSGQVTGQAEADRALAIIGVWRNRLSDIS
;
A
#
# COMPACT_ATOMS: atom_id res chain seq x y z
N MET A 1 -30.26 -24.54 -0.97
CA MET A 1 -29.67 -23.74 -2.06
C MET A 1 -28.51 -22.93 -1.44
N GLU A 2 -27.31 -23.49 -1.52
CA GLU A 2 -26.11 -22.79 -1.04
C GLU A 2 -25.81 -21.65 -2.01
N VAL A 3 -25.97 -20.42 -1.53
CA VAL A 3 -25.50 -19.24 -2.25
C VAL A 3 -23.99 -19.22 -2.12
N THR A 4 -23.30 -19.77 -3.11
CA THR A 4 -21.86 -19.63 -3.24
C THR A 4 -21.57 -18.16 -3.52
N THR A 5 -21.29 -17.38 -2.49
CA THR A 5 -20.83 -16.00 -2.64
C THR A 5 -19.44 -16.03 -3.25
N VAL A 6 -19.36 -15.87 -4.56
CA VAL A 6 -18.10 -15.59 -5.24
C VAL A 6 -17.58 -14.26 -4.69
N PRO A 7 -16.35 -14.20 -4.14
CA PRO A 7 -15.80 -12.95 -3.63
C PRO A 7 -15.71 -11.94 -4.78
N TYR A 8 -16.30 -10.77 -4.60
CA TYR A 8 -16.14 -9.66 -5.55
C TYR A 8 -14.66 -9.23 -5.62
N PRO A 9 -14.11 -8.99 -6.81
CA PRO A 9 -12.79 -8.40 -6.94
C PRO A 9 -12.70 -7.08 -6.15
N ARG A 10 -11.59 -6.83 -5.48
CA ARG A 10 -11.41 -5.63 -4.63
C ARG A 10 -11.68 -4.33 -5.36
N GLN A 11 -11.28 -4.24 -6.62
CA GLN A 11 -11.54 -3.08 -7.47
C GLN A 11 -13.02 -2.68 -7.55
N HIS A 12 -13.94 -3.63 -7.41
CA HIS A 12 -15.39 -3.36 -7.42
C HIS A 12 -15.89 -2.80 -6.06
N LEU A 13 -15.08 -2.88 -5.02
CA LEU A 13 -15.40 -2.37 -3.69
C LEU A 13 -14.84 -0.96 -3.46
N ILE A 14 -14.12 -0.41 -4.45
CA ILE A 14 -13.47 0.90 -4.35
C ILE A 14 -14.17 1.85 -5.30
N ALA A 15 -14.72 2.93 -4.72
CA ALA A 15 -15.43 3.99 -5.45
C ALA A 15 -15.01 5.34 -4.86
N LEU A 16 -13.85 5.84 -5.29
CA LEU A 16 -13.26 7.08 -4.77
C LEU A 16 -14.13 8.32 -5.02
N HIS A 17 -15.03 8.26 -6.02
CA HIS A 17 -16.02 9.32 -6.28
C HIS A 17 -17.13 9.36 -5.23
N ASP A 18 -17.40 8.25 -4.53
CA ASP A 18 -18.41 8.17 -3.48
C ASP A 18 -17.80 8.46 -2.10
N THR A 19 -16.64 7.86 -1.80
CA THR A 19 -15.95 8.04 -0.54
C THR A 19 -14.44 7.79 -0.66
N PRO A 20 -13.60 8.60 -0.02
CA PRO A 20 -12.18 8.33 0.09
C PRO A 20 -11.84 7.37 1.26
N TYR A 21 -12.81 7.00 2.10
CA TYR A 21 -12.58 6.20 3.31
C TYR A 21 -12.89 4.73 3.11
N TYR A 22 -12.00 3.87 3.58
CA TYR A 22 -12.13 2.42 3.46
C TYR A 22 -11.77 1.72 4.75
N HIS A 23 -12.56 0.72 5.10
CA HIS A 23 -12.29 -0.18 6.22
C HIS A 23 -11.73 -1.49 5.67
N CYS A 24 -10.46 -1.73 5.94
CA CYS A 24 -9.74 -2.93 5.54
C CYS A 24 -9.61 -3.90 6.70
N VAL A 25 -9.90 -5.17 6.44
CA VAL A 25 -9.77 -6.25 7.42
C VAL A 25 -8.89 -7.35 6.82
N ALA A 26 -7.92 -7.83 7.59
CA ALA A 26 -7.15 -8.98 7.22
C ALA A 26 -7.10 -9.98 8.38
N ARG A 27 -7.29 -11.26 8.06
CA ARG A 27 -7.22 -12.37 9.02
C ARG A 27 -5.99 -13.22 8.75
N CYS A 28 -5.35 -13.66 9.82
CA CYS A 28 -4.36 -14.71 9.72
C CYS A 28 -5.01 -16.04 9.38
N VAL A 29 -4.42 -16.77 8.45
CA VAL A 29 -4.84 -18.13 8.09
C VAL A 29 -4.08 -19.18 8.92
N ARG A 30 -4.69 -20.36 9.11
CA ARG A 30 -4.05 -21.54 9.72
C ARG A 30 -3.51 -21.31 11.14
N ARG A 31 -4.31 -20.77 12.05
CA ARG A 31 -3.95 -20.54 13.46
C ARG A 31 -2.70 -19.66 13.66
N ALA A 32 -2.36 -18.82 12.70
CA ALA A 32 -1.31 -17.83 12.89
C ALA A 32 -1.79 -16.71 13.83
N TRP A 33 -0.93 -16.31 14.75
CA TRP A 33 -1.21 -15.23 15.70
C TRP A 33 -0.49 -13.95 15.26
N LEU A 34 -1.21 -12.84 15.29
CA LEU A 34 -0.61 -11.52 15.06
C LEU A 34 0.12 -11.01 16.31
N TRP A 35 -0.42 -11.33 17.49
CA TRP A 35 0.20 -10.99 18.76
C TRP A 35 -0.43 -11.81 19.90
N GLY A 36 0.23 -11.79 21.09
CA GLY A 36 -0.20 -12.50 22.25
C GLY A 36 0.52 -13.85 22.41
N LYS A 37 0.23 -14.52 23.52
CA LYS A 37 0.79 -15.83 23.82
C LYS A 37 -0.14 -16.91 23.28
N ASP A 38 0.44 -17.85 22.56
CA ASP A 38 -0.27 -19.05 22.13
C ASP A 38 -0.30 -20.05 23.29
N ASP A 39 -1.48 -20.33 23.83
CA ASP A 39 -1.67 -21.22 24.96
C ASP A 39 -1.29 -22.67 24.63
N VAL A 40 -1.29 -23.06 23.35
CA VAL A 40 -0.94 -24.44 22.92
C VAL A 40 0.56 -24.62 22.79
N SER A 41 1.24 -23.67 22.10
CA SER A 41 2.70 -23.74 21.88
C SER A 41 3.52 -23.01 22.94
N GLY A 42 2.89 -22.18 23.76
CA GLY A 42 3.55 -21.34 24.77
C GLY A 42 4.35 -20.16 24.17
N LYS A 43 4.35 -19.98 22.83
CA LYS A 43 5.09 -18.93 22.14
C LYS A 43 4.41 -17.58 22.29
N ASP A 44 5.21 -16.53 22.54
CA ASP A 44 4.76 -15.13 22.59
C ASP A 44 5.04 -14.45 21.25
N TYR A 45 3.98 -13.92 20.65
CA TYR A 45 4.00 -13.20 19.37
C TYR A 45 3.79 -11.69 19.51
N SER A 46 3.89 -11.14 20.71
CA SER A 46 3.64 -9.71 21.00
C SER A 46 4.50 -8.77 20.16
N HIS A 47 5.71 -9.19 19.76
CA HIS A 47 6.61 -8.45 18.88
C HIS A 47 5.99 -8.20 17.49
N ARG A 48 5.10 -9.07 17.00
CA ARG A 48 4.47 -8.94 15.67
C ARG A 48 3.50 -7.76 15.60
N LYS A 49 2.87 -7.40 16.70
CA LYS A 49 2.02 -6.18 16.76
C LYS A 49 2.83 -4.95 16.34
N ARG A 50 4.05 -4.82 16.82
CA ARG A 50 4.94 -3.73 16.46
C ARG A 50 5.29 -3.74 14.98
N TRP A 51 5.57 -4.91 14.40
CA TRP A 51 5.80 -5.05 12.97
C TRP A 51 4.64 -4.55 12.11
N VAL A 52 3.40 -4.87 12.50
CA VAL A 52 2.22 -4.38 11.78
C VAL A 52 2.14 -2.85 11.86
N ILE A 53 2.36 -2.27 13.03
CA ILE A 53 2.35 -0.81 13.22
C ILE A 53 3.45 -0.15 12.39
N ASP A 54 4.67 -0.67 12.43
CA ASP A 54 5.80 -0.12 11.68
C ASP A 54 5.57 -0.25 10.17
N ARG A 55 4.94 -1.36 9.73
CA ARG A 55 4.54 -1.52 8.33
C ARG A 55 3.47 -0.52 7.90
N LEU A 56 2.46 -0.27 8.72
CA LEU A 56 1.45 0.75 8.46
C LEU A 56 2.08 2.15 8.33
N ARG A 57 3.01 2.49 9.21
CA ARG A 57 3.77 3.76 9.13
C ARG A 57 4.56 3.88 7.83
N LEU A 58 5.27 2.82 7.44
CA LEU A 58 5.99 2.79 6.17
C LEU A 58 5.03 3.02 5.00
N LEU A 59 3.90 2.33 4.97
CA LEU A 59 2.92 2.43 3.89
C LEU A 59 2.33 3.84 3.76
N THR A 60 2.07 4.55 4.86
CA THR A 60 1.63 5.97 4.82
C THR A 60 2.71 6.91 4.30
N GLY A 61 3.98 6.56 4.48
CA GLY A 61 5.11 7.31 3.91
C GLY A 61 5.28 7.09 2.41
N VAL A 62 4.81 5.97 1.88
CA VAL A 62 4.95 5.58 0.47
C VAL A 62 3.70 5.89 -0.33
N PHE A 63 2.55 5.38 0.09
CA PHE A 63 1.27 5.53 -0.61
C PHE A 63 0.57 6.85 -0.25
N ALA A 64 -0.32 7.29 -1.12
CA ALA A 64 -1.19 8.44 -0.87
C ALA A 64 -2.38 8.03 0.01
N VAL A 65 -2.10 7.55 1.22
CA VAL A 65 -3.10 7.11 2.19
C VAL A 65 -2.78 7.64 3.57
N ASP A 66 -3.82 7.99 4.32
CA ASP A 66 -3.75 8.29 5.75
C ASP A 66 -4.39 7.13 6.52
N ILE A 67 -3.79 6.72 7.61
CA ILE A 67 -4.40 5.79 8.56
C ILE A 67 -5.20 6.59 9.57
N CYS A 68 -6.53 6.46 9.51
CA CYS A 68 -7.45 7.17 10.41
C CYS A 68 -7.60 6.45 11.75
N ALA A 69 -7.65 5.11 11.72
CA ALA A 69 -7.74 4.26 12.89
C ALA A 69 -7.24 2.85 12.59
N TYR A 70 -6.83 2.13 13.60
CA TYR A 70 -6.52 0.71 13.48
C TYR A 70 -6.78 -0.05 14.78
N ALA A 71 -7.07 -1.35 14.65
CA ALA A 71 -7.15 -2.27 15.77
C ALA A 71 -6.44 -3.57 15.39
N ILE A 72 -5.47 -3.99 16.20
CA ILE A 72 -4.73 -5.22 15.98
C ILE A 72 -5.17 -6.24 17.02
N MET A 73 -5.89 -7.26 16.55
CA MET A 73 -6.37 -8.38 17.36
C MET A 73 -5.39 -9.55 17.26
N SER A 74 -5.58 -10.57 18.07
CA SER A 74 -4.67 -11.73 18.11
C SER A 74 -4.53 -12.46 16.76
N ASN A 75 -5.59 -12.52 15.97
CA ASN A 75 -5.63 -13.29 14.71
C ASN A 75 -6.12 -12.48 13.49
N HIS A 76 -6.43 -11.21 13.67
CA HIS A 76 -6.84 -10.31 12.59
C HIS A 76 -6.56 -8.86 12.95
N TYR A 77 -6.60 -7.98 11.97
CA TYR A 77 -6.52 -6.54 12.20
C TYR A 77 -7.52 -5.79 11.34
N HIS A 78 -7.89 -4.62 11.84
CA HIS A 78 -8.73 -3.64 11.18
C HIS A 78 -7.92 -2.38 10.94
N VAL A 79 -8.07 -1.79 9.76
CA VAL A 79 -7.49 -0.49 9.43
C VAL A 79 -8.55 0.34 8.73
N VAL A 80 -8.80 1.55 9.23
CA VAL A 80 -9.58 2.55 8.53
C VAL A 80 -8.59 3.52 7.89
N LEU A 81 -8.64 3.64 6.59
CA LEU A 81 -7.77 4.51 5.83
C LEU A 81 -8.55 5.50 4.97
N ARG A 82 -7.91 6.61 4.64
CA ARG A 82 -8.36 7.58 3.66
C ARG A 82 -7.38 7.59 2.49
N VAL A 83 -7.91 7.51 1.28
CA VAL A 83 -7.11 7.65 0.05
C VAL A 83 -7.03 9.12 -0.36
N ASN A 84 -5.82 9.64 -0.57
CA ASN A 84 -5.54 11.02 -0.94
C ASN A 84 -5.10 11.12 -2.40
N SER A 85 -5.97 10.76 -3.34
CA SER A 85 -5.67 10.77 -4.78
C SER A 85 -5.26 12.16 -5.28
N ASP A 86 -5.89 13.22 -4.76
CA ASP A 86 -5.56 14.61 -5.12
C ASP A 86 -4.14 14.98 -4.71
N GLN A 87 -3.69 14.50 -3.56
CA GLN A 87 -2.31 14.68 -3.12
C GLN A 87 -1.33 13.95 -4.05
N ALA A 88 -1.65 12.71 -4.44
CA ALA A 88 -0.82 11.95 -5.38
C ALA A 88 -0.70 12.63 -6.73
N ALA A 89 -1.77 13.26 -7.21
CA ALA A 89 -1.78 14.02 -8.46
C ALA A 89 -0.81 15.21 -8.43
N GLN A 90 -0.57 15.80 -7.26
CA GLN A 90 0.32 16.94 -7.07
C GLN A 90 1.79 16.57 -6.87
N TRP A 91 2.12 15.29 -6.67
CA TRP A 91 3.50 14.87 -6.48
C TRP A 91 4.34 15.11 -7.74
N SER A 92 5.53 15.65 -7.56
CA SER A 92 6.53 15.73 -8.62
C SER A 92 7.02 14.35 -9.06
N ALA A 93 7.69 14.27 -10.20
CA ALA A 93 8.35 13.03 -10.64
C ALA A 93 9.35 12.53 -9.58
N THR A 94 10.10 13.43 -8.98
CA THR A 94 11.07 13.12 -7.91
C THR A 94 10.37 12.55 -6.67
N ASP A 95 9.23 13.10 -6.26
CA ASP A 95 8.44 12.60 -5.14
C ASP A 95 7.95 11.17 -5.39
N VAL A 96 7.43 10.91 -6.58
CA VAL A 96 6.95 9.57 -6.97
C VAL A 96 8.10 8.56 -6.97
N ILE A 97 9.24 8.89 -7.57
CA ILE A 97 10.42 8.01 -7.58
C ILE A 97 10.89 7.72 -6.16
N ARG A 98 11.01 8.75 -5.31
CA ARG A 98 11.44 8.62 -3.91
C ARG A 98 10.52 7.71 -3.11
N ARG A 99 9.21 7.84 -3.29
CA ARG A 99 8.19 7.00 -2.61
C ARG A 99 8.25 5.57 -3.12
N TRP A 100 8.26 5.39 -4.43
CA TRP A 100 8.30 4.08 -5.07
C TRP A 100 9.55 3.28 -4.67
N SER A 101 10.71 3.92 -4.66
CA SER A 101 12.01 3.28 -4.36
C SER A 101 12.13 2.74 -2.93
N GLN A 102 11.23 3.11 -2.02
CA GLN A 102 11.22 2.55 -0.66
C GLN A 102 10.73 1.10 -0.60
N LEU A 103 9.98 0.64 -1.60
CA LEU A 103 9.41 -0.71 -1.65
C LEU A 103 9.83 -1.49 -2.89
N PHE A 104 10.18 -0.81 -3.96
CA PHE A 104 10.41 -1.40 -5.28
C PHE A 104 11.73 -0.93 -5.88
N GLY A 105 12.34 -1.79 -6.71
CA GLY A 105 13.51 -1.41 -7.49
C GLY A 105 13.18 -0.39 -8.58
N LEU A 106 14.18 0.35 -9.02
CA LEU A 106 14.06 1.31 -10.11
C LEU A 106 14.62 0.71 -11.41
N PRO A 107 13.87 0.75 -12.53
CA PRO A 107 14.44 0.43 -13.84
C PRO A 107 15.58 1.40 -14.21
N GLY A 108 16.57 0.92 -14.98
CA GLY A 108 17.72 1.72 -15.38
C GLY A 108 17.36 3.04 -16.10
N LEU A 109 16.26 3.06 -16.86
CA LEU A 109 15.77 4.27 -17.50
C LEU A 109 15.35 5.34 -16.48
N VAL A 110 14.64 4.96 -15.41
CA VAL A 110 14.21 5.86 -14.34
C VAL A 110 15.40 6.32 -13.50
N GLU A 111 16.39 5.45 -13.27
CA GLU A 111 17.65 5.82 -12.63
C GLU A 111 18.40 6.89 -13.44
N ARG A 112 18.52 6.74 -14.75
CA ARG A 112 19.14 7.75 -15.61
C ARG A 112 18.33 9.05 -15.64
N PHE A 113 17.00 8.96 -15.65
CA PHE A 113 16.13 10.13 -15.56
C PHE A 113 16.36 10.89 -14.25
N ARG A 114 16.39 10.18 -13.13
CA ARG A 114 16.63 10.76 -11.81
C ARG A 114 17.99 11.45 -11.71
N SER A 115 19.01 10.88 -12.32
CA SER A 115 20.38 11.42 -12.32
C SER A 115 20.66 12.43 -13.43
N GLY A 116 19.66 12.78 -14.26
CA GLY A 116 19.84 13.71 -15.38
C GLY A 116 20.64 13.16 -16.55
N GLN A 117 20.73 11.81 -16.67
CA GLN A 117 21.54 11.13 -17.69
C GLN A 117 20.70 10.54 -18.84
N VAL A 118 19.47 11.00 -19.04
CA VAL A 118 18.65 10.61 -20.18
C VAL A 118 19.14 11.26 -21.47
N THR A 119 19.11 10.50 -22.56
CA THR A 119 19.52 10.95 -23.88
C THR A 119 18.29 11.27 -24.73
N GLY A 120 17.95 12.56 -24.81
CA GLY A 120 16.89 13.05 -25.66
C GLY A 120 15.48 12.95 -25.07
N GLN A 121 14.54 13.60 -25.76
CA GLN A 121 13.15 13.78 -25.31
C GLN A 121 12.41 12.43 -25.22
N ALA A 122 12.64 11.51 -26.16
CA ALA A 122 11.95 10.23 -26.20
C ALA A 122 12.23 9.37 -24.96
N GLU A 123 13.47 9.36 -24.44
CA GLU A 123 13.80 8.66 -23.18
C GLU A 123 13.13 9.35 -21.98
N ALA A 124 13.16 10.68 -21.95
CA ALA A 124 12.49 11.43 -20.87
C ALA A 124 10.99 11.16 -20.84
N ASP A 125 10.31 11.18 -21.98
CA ASP A 125 8.88 10.90 -22.09
C ASP A 125 8.53 9.48 -21.64
N ARG A 126 9.36 8.49 -21.99
CA ARG A 126 9.16 7.11 -21.54
C ARG A 126 9.36 6.96 -20.03
N ALA A 127 10.36 7.62 -19.45
CA ALA A 127 10.55 7.63 -18.00
C ALA A 127 9.34 8.29 -17.29
N LEU A 128 8.85 9.42 -17.78
CA LEU A 128 7.68 10.11 -17.24
C LEU A 128 6.40 9.28 -17.36
N ALA A 129 6.24 8.51 -18.42
CA ALA A 129 5.12 7.58 -18.57
C ALA A 129 5.14 6.49 -17.48
N ILE A 130 6.30 5.90 -17.19
CA ILE A 130 6.47 4.93 -16.09
C ILE A 130 6.13 5.58 -14.74
N ILE A 131 6.65 6.76 -14.48
CA ILE A 131 6.41 7.51 -13.25
C ILE A 131 4.92 7.84 -13.09
N GLY A 132 4.23 8.17 -14.19
CA GLY A 132 2.78 8.39 -14.20
C GLY A 132 1.99 7.14 -13.78
N VAL A 133 2.37 5.96 -14.27
CA VAL A 133 1.78 4.69 -13.84
C VAL A 133 2.02 4.46 -12.34
N TRP A 134 3.22 4.72 -11.85
CA TRP A 134 3.52 4.57 -10.41
C TRP A 134 2.72 5.54 -9.54
N ARG A 135 2.57 6.80 -9.98
CA ARG A 135 1.72 7.78 -9.29
C ARG A 135 0.31 7.25 -9.06
N ASN A 136 -0.29 6.67 -10.10
CA ASN A 136 -1.62 6.09 -9.99
C ASN A 136 -1.65 4.88 -9.04
N ARG A 137 -0.65 3.99 -9.13
CA ARG A 137 -0.54 2.83 -8.22
C ARG A 137 -0.32 3.21 -6.76
N LEU A 138 0.36 4.33 -6.49
CA LEU A 138 0.58 4.82 -5.13
C LEU A 138 -0.69 5.39 -4.47
N SER A 139 -1.76 5.60 -5.22
CA SER A 139 -3.09 5.96 -4.69
C SER A 139 -4.14 4.86 -4.89
N ASP A 140 -3.74 3.70 -5.40
CA ASP A 140 -4.62 2.56 -5.62
C ASP A 140 -4.49 1.56 -4.46
N ILE A 141 -5.63 1.20 -3.87
CA ILE A 141 -5.75 0.24 -2.76
C ILE A 141 -6.43 -1.08 -3.17
N SER A 142 -6.70 -1.27 -4.47
CA SER A 142 -7.34 -2.48 -5.02
C SER A 142 -6.48 -3.75 -4.93
#